data_6c2713d52b3e521f2b287aaacf01a624
#
_entry.id   6c2713d52b3e521f2b287aaacf01a624
#
_cell.length_a   1.000
_cell.length_b   1.000
_cell.length_c   1.000
_cell.angle_alpha   90.00
_cell.angle_beta   90.00
_cell.angle_gamma   90.00
#
_symmetry.space_group_name_H-M   'P 1'
#
loop_
_entity.id
_entity.type
_entity.pdbx_description
1 polymer ?
#
loop_
_entity_poly.entity_id
_entity_poly.type
_entity_poly.pdbx_seq_one_letter_code
_entity_poly.pdbx_strand_id
1 'polypeptide(L)'
;MCRAIQSNIDWQSGNTSVHFDPETGVSVVRLHGNKIAEVSDNDMTIFDGGWQSVTTKSRLNALCDEFCIAGEGVFQKDFKWFVRKCIAQSSTTGKVFNVEDFSNGYVFA
;
A
#
# COMPACT_ATOMS: atom_id res chain seq x y z
N MET A 1 5.28 -11.13 -3.91
CA MET A 1 5.42 -9.84 -3.19
C MET A 1 4.91 -9.94 -1.74
N CYS A 2 3.66 -10.17 -1.53
CA CYS A 2 3.10 -10.18 -0.16
C CYS A 2 3.67 -11.27 0.74
N ARG A 3 3.92 -12.46 0.21
CA ARG A 3 4.55 -13.55 0.97
C ARG A 3 5.94 -13.18 1.47
N ALA A 4 6.74 -12.49 0.64
CA ALA A 4 8.07 -12.04 1.03
C ALA A 4 8.00 -11.04 2.19
N ILE A 5 7.04 -10.12 2.15
CA ILE A 5 6.82 -9.15 3.22
C ILE A 5 6.41 -9.86 4.52
N GLN A 6 5.47 -10.80 4.44
CA GLN A 6 5.01 -11.57 5.60
C GLN A 6 6.11 -12.41 6.23
N SER A 7 7.06 -12.88 5.42
CA SER A 7 8.19 -13.71 5.87
C SER A 7 9.44 -12.91 6.22
N ASN A 8 9.41 -11.59 6.08
CA ASN A 8 10.54 -10.68 6.36
C ASN A 8 11.79 -11.06 5.56
N ILE A 9 11.61 -11.32 4.26
CA ILE A 9 12.71 -11.70 3.35
C ILE A 9 12.77 -10.75 2.16
N ASP A 10 13.93 -10.67 1.55
CA ASP A 10 14.12 -9.97 0.29
C ASP A 10 13.55 -10.79 -0.85
N TRP A 11 13.00 -10.10 -1.85
CA TRP A 11 12.36 -10.74 -2.99
C TRP A 11 12.43 -9.81 -4.20
N GLN A 12 12.55 -10.38 -5.38
CA GLN A 12 12.48 -9.62 -6.63
C GLN A 12 11.87 -10.49 -7.73
N SER A 13 10.99 -9.89 -8.50
CA SER A 13 10.44 -10.48 -9.72
C SER A 13 10.17 -9.38 -10.72
N GLY A 14 10.82 -9.46 -11.90
CA GLY A 14 10.68 -8.45 -12.93
C GLY A 14 11.10 -7.07 -12.41
N ASN A 15 10.15 -6.13 -12.44
CA ASN A 15 10.36 -4.74 -12.03
C ASN A 15 9.93 -4.44 -10.59
N THR A 16 9.48 -5.44 -9.84
CA THR A 16 9.02 -5.28 -8.46
C THR A 16 10.00 -5.93 -7.50
N SER A 17 10.37 -5.23 -6.43
CA SER A 17 11.28 -5.75 -5.40
C SER A 17 10.79 -5.45 -4.00
N VAL A 18 11.17 -6.31 -3.06
CA VAL A 18 10.94 -6.15 -1.62
C VAL A 18 12.29 -6.28 -0.92
N HIS A 19 12.62 -5.31 -0.08
CA HIS A 19 13.80 -5.35 0.78
C HIS A 19 13.37 -5.21 2.23
N PHE A 20 13.69 -6.21 3.05
CA PHE A 20 13.43 -6.16 4.49
C PHE A 20 14.65 -5.59 5.22
N ASP A 21 14.40 -4.57 6.04
CA ASP A 21 15.40 -3.96 6.90
C ASP A 21 15.23 -4.50 8.33
N PRO A 22 16.15 -5.36 8.82
CA PRO A 22 16.02 -5.94 10.14
C PRO A 22 16.23 -4.93 11.28
N GLU A 23 16.87 -3.80 11.01
CA GLU A 23 17.09 -2.77 12.03
C GLU A 23 15.81 -1.99 12.34
N THR A 24 14.98 -1.73 11.32
CA THR A 24 13.75 -0.98 11.47
C THR A 24 12.51 -1.87 11.52
N GLY A 25 12.61 -3.13 11.06
CA GLY A 25 11.48 -4.04 10.93
C GLY A 25 10.55 -3.67 9.76
N VAL A 26 11.02 -2.87 8.80
CA VAL A 26 10.24 -2.37 7.69
C VAL A 26 10.62 -3.07 6.40
N SER A 27 9.62 -3.53 5.64
CA SER A 27 9.80 -4.01 4.27
C SER A 27 9.55 -2.86 3.30
N VAL A 28 10.52 -2.57 2.43
CA VAL A 28 10.43 -1.52 1.42
C VAL A 28 10.12 -2.15 0.08
N VAL A 29 9.02 -1.71 -0.54
CA VAL A 29 8.58 -2.20 -1.85
C VAL A 29 8.93 -1.16 -2.90
N ARG A 30 9.60 -1.61 -3.98
CA ARG A 30 9.98 -0.77 -5.11
C ARG A 30 9.42 -1.32 -6.42
N LEU A 31 9.04 -0.42 -7.30
CA LEU A 31 8.63 -0.72 -8.67
C LEU A 31 9.55 0.09 -9.59
N HIS A 32 10.25 -0.60 -10.52
CA HIS A 32 11.26 0.02 -11.38
C HIS A 32 12.34 0.78 -10.58
N GLY A 33 12.69 0.27 -9.39
CA GLY A 33 13.66 0.91 -8.51
C GLY A 33 13.13 2.08 -7.69
N ASN A 34 11.87 2.48 -7.87
CA ASN A 34 11.25 3.58 -7.13
C ASN A 34 10.40 3.05 -5.98
N LYS A 35 10.56 3.64 -4.80
CA LYS A 35 9.81 3.23 -3.61
C LYS A 35 8.32 3.54 -3.80
N ILE A 36 7.47 2.53 -3.59
CA ILE A 36 6.01 2.67 -3.62
C ILE A 36 5.35 2.36 -2.28
N ALA A 37 6.03 1.63 -1.39
CA ALA A 37 5.46 1.33 -0.08
C ALA A 37 6.55 1.00 0.95
N GLU A 38 6.21 1.25 2.21
CA GLU A 38 6.94 0.78 3.38
C GLU A 38 5.94 0.06 4.29
N VAL A 39 6.18 -1.22 4.56
CA VAL A 39 5.26 -2.06 5.35
C VAL A 39 5.93 -2.44 6.64
N SER A 40 5.31 -2.08 7.77
CA SER A 40 5.73 -2.50 9.11
C SER A 40 4.65 -3.38 9.74
N ASP A 41 4.90 -3.85 10.97
CA ASP A 41 3.91 -4.66 11.71
C ASP A 41 2.64 -3.87 12.08
N ASN A 42 2.72 -2.55 12.13
CA ASN A 42 1.66 -1.69 12.64
C ASN A 42 1.00 -0.83 11.57
N ASP A 43 1.69 -0.55 10.48
CA ASP A 43 1.19 0.36 9.45
C ASP A 43 1.79 0.08 8.07
N MET A 44 1.24 0.74 7.07
CA MET A 44 1.77 0.74 5.71
C MET A 44 1.73 2.16 5.18
N THR A 45 2.87 2.65 4.70
CA THR A 45 3.00 3.97 4.08
C THR A 45 3.15 3.78 2.58
N ILE A 46 2.42 4.56 1.79
CA ILE A 46 2.41 4.41 0.33
C ILE A 46 2.92 5.66 -0.39
N PHE A 47 3.47 5.41 -1.58
CA PHE A 47 4.05 6.44 -2.47
C PHE A 47 3.70 6.09 -3.91
N ASP A 48 3.72 7.08 -4.81
CA ASP A 48 3.49 6.84 -6.24
C ASP A 48 4.77 6.48 -7.01
N GLY A 49 5.92 6.56 -6.35
CA GLY A 49 7.21 6.27 -7.00
C GLY A 49 7.64 7.34 -8.00
N GLY A 50 7.00 8.52 -7.98
CA GLY A 50 7.23 9.58 -8.95
C GLY A 50 6.41 9.47 -10.22
N TRP A 51 5.58 8.43 -10.34
CA TRP A 51 4.76 8.19 -11.53
C TRP A 51 3.47 7.48 -11.17
N GLN A 52 2.33 8.15 -11.40
CA GLN A 52 1.01 7.56 -11.11
C GLN A 52 0.55 6.69 -12.29
N SER A 53 0.99 5.43 -12.31
CA SER A 53 0.66 4.47 -13.36
C SER A 53 -0.34 3.42 -12.89
N VAL A 54 -0.98 2.74 -13.85
CA VAL A 54 -1.88 1.62 -13.58
C VAL A 54 -1.13 0.50 -12.84
N THR A 55 0.11 0.23 -13.23
CA THR A 55 0.94 -0.81 -12.58
C THR A 55 1.23 -0.45 -11.12
N THR A 56 1.60 0.80 -10.83
CA THR A 56 1.82 1.25 -9.45
C THR A 56 0.55 1.08 -8.62
N LYS A 57 -0.59 1.55 -9.13
CA LYS A 57 -1.88 1.42 -8.45
C LYS A 57 -2.26 -0.04 -8.20
N SER A 58 -2.03 -0.92 -9.18
CA SER A 58 -2.28 -2.35 -9.03
C SER A 58 -1.45 -2.97 -7.90
N ARG A 59 -0.17 -2.62 -7.81
CA ARG A 59 0.71 -3.11 -6.74
C ARG A 59 0.28 -2.58 -5.38
N LEU A 60 -0.09 -1.30 -5.28
CA LEU A 60 -0.58 -0.70 -4.03
C LEU A 60 -1.88 -1.36 -3.57
N ASN A 61 -2.80 -1.65 -4.48
CA ASN A 61 -4.05 -2.33 -4.13
C ASN A 61 -3.83 -3.79 -3.71
N ALA A 62 -2.87 -4.49 -4.31
CA ALA A 62 -2.50 -5.82 -3.85
C ALA A 62 -1.97 -5.79 -2.41
N LEU A 63 -1.18 -4.78 -2.06
CA LEU A 63 -0.69 -4.58 -0.69
C LEU A 63 -1.85 -4.24 0.26
N CYS A 64 -2.76 -3.37 -0.14
CA CYS A 64 -3.92 -3.02 0.67
C CYS A 64 -4.84 -4.22 0.91
N ASP A 65 -5.05 -5.06 -0.10
CA ASP A 65 -5.88 -6.26 0.04
C ASP A 65 -5.30 -7.24 1.06
N GLU A 66 -3.97 -7.29 1.20
CA GLU A 66 -3.30 -8.23 2.10
C GLU A 66 -3.07 -7.65 3.49
N PHE A 67 -2.72 -6.38 3.62
CA PHE A 67 -2.24 -5.79 4.87
C PHE A 67 -3.18 -4.76 5.48
N CYS A 68 -4.17 -4.28 4.74
CA CYS A 68 -5.12 -3.28 5.21
C CYS A 68 -6.51 -3.89 5.45
N ILE A 69 -7.41 -3.07 5.95
CA ILE A 69 -8.82 -3.46 6.13
C ILE A 69 -9.45 -3.66 4.74
N ALA A 70 -10.24 -4.72 4.58
CA ALA A 70 -10.90 -5.00 3.32
C ALA A 70 -11.72 -3.79 2.84
N GLY A 71 -11.50 -3.38 1.60
CA GLY A 71 -12.12 -2.20 1.00
C GLY A 71 -11.24 -0.96 1.02
N GLU A 72 -10.16 -0.93 1.80
CA GLU A 72 -9.15 0.13 1.71
C GLU A 72 -8.32 -0.03 0.45
N GLY A 73 -7.89 1.07 -0.14
CA GLY A 73 -7.07 1.02 -1.34
C GLY A 73 -6.91 2.37 -2.01
N VAL A 74 -6.35 2.31 -3.22
CA VAL A 74 -6.09 3.47 -4.07
C VAL A 74 -6.93 3.33 -5.34
N PHE A 75 -7.59 4.40 -5.73
CA PHE A 75 -8.36 4.41 -6.97
C PHE A 75 -8.20 5.73 -7.71
N GLN A 76 -8.61 5.74 -8.98
CA GLN A 76 -8.50 6.90 -9.85
C GLN A 76 -9.89 7.33 -10.29
N LYS A 77 -10.13 8.65 -10.23
CA LYS A 77 -11.36 9.27 -10.74
C LYS A 77 -10.99 10.64 -11.31
N ASP A 78 -11.49 10.94 -12.51
CA ASP A 78 -11.23 12.20 -13.20
C ASP A 78 -9.73 12.51 -13.31
N PHE A 79 -8.91 11.50 -13.67
CA PHE A 79 -7.47 11.57 -13.83
C PHE A 79 -6.70 11.91 -12.56
N LYS A 80 -7.34 11.76 -11.38
CA LYS A 80 -6.74 12.03 -10.09
C LYS A 80 -6.80 10.81 -9.18
N TRP A 81 -5.73 10.55 -8.43
CA TRP A 81 -5.67 9.46 -7.48
C TRP A 81 -6.28 9.86 -6.14
N PHE A 82 -7.02 8.92 -5.57
CA PHE A 82 -7.64 9.03 -4.25
C PHE A 82 -7.31 7.80 -3.41
N VAL A 83 -7.36 7.98 -2.10
CA VAL A 83 -7.21 6.90 -1.12
C VAL A 83 -8.54 6.68 -0.42
N ARG A 84 -8.93 5.41 -0.29
CA ARG A 84 -10.11 5.01 0.45
C ARG A 84 -9.68 4.35 1.74
N LYS A 85 -10.05 4.95 2.87
CA LYS A 85 -9.67 4.50 4.20
C LYS A 85 -10.90 4.19 5.04
N CYS A 86 -10.89 3.05 5.76
CA CYS A 86 -11.93 2.70 6.72
C CYS A 86 -11.76 3.54 7.99
N ILE A 87 -12.78 4.31 8.33
CA ILE A 87 -12.76 5.19 9.51
C ILE A 87 -13.60 4.64 10.66
N ALA A 88 -14.50 3.69 10.39
CA ALA A 88 -15.33 3.06 11.41
C ALA A 88 -15.84 1.71 10.92
N GLN A 89 -16.07 0.80 11.87
CA GLN A 89 -16.70 -0.49 11.61
C GLN A 89 -17.82 -0.68 12.65
N SER A 90 -18.98 -1.12 12.16
CA SER A 90 -20.14 -1.38 13.00
C SER A 90 -20.78 -2.70 12.57
N SER A 91 -21.27 -3.48 13.55
CA SER A 91 -22.02 -4.70 13.27
C SER A 91 -23.40 -4.43 12.65
N THR A 92 -23.91 -3.21 12.81
CA THR A 92 -25.23 -2.80 12.29
C THR A 92 -25.14 -2.14 10.93
N THR A 93 -24.18 -1.21 10.74
CA THR A 93 -24.05 -0.42 9.51
C THR A 93 -22.92 -0.88 8.60
N GLY A 94 -22.09 -1.82 9.07
CA GLY A 94 -20.91 -2.29 8.35
C GLY A 94 -19.74 -1.31 8.44
N LYS A 95 -18.93 -1.28 7.39
CA LYS A 95 -17.75 -0.42 7.34
C LYS A 95 -18.11 0.94 6.75
N VAL A 96 -17.55 1.99 7.33
CA VAL A 96 -17.67 3.36 6.82
C VAL A 96 -16.30 3.78 6.30
N PHE A 97 -16.27 4.27 5.07
CA PHE A 97 -15.03 4.68 4.40
C PHE A 97 -15.00 6.18 4.20
N ASN A 98 -13.81 6.74 4.29
CA ASN A 98 -13.51 8.11 3.91
C ASN A 98 -12.64 8.10 2.66
N VAL A 99 -12.87 9.06 1.75
CA VAL A 99 -12.08 9.24 0.53
C VAL A 99 -11.28 10.52 0.68
N GLU A 100 -9.97 10.40 0.50
CA GLU A 100 -9.02 11.50 0.61
C GLU A 100 -8.17 11.58 -0.64
N ASP A 101 -7.62 12.76 -0.93
CA ASP A 101 -6.64 12.90 -2.02
C ASP A 101 -5.41 12.06 -1.70
N PHE A 102 -4.88 11.37 -2.72
CA PHE A 102 -3.61 10.67 -2.56
C PHE A 102 -2.47 11.67 -2.35
N SER A 103 -1.58 11.34 -1.42
CA SER A 103 -0.32 12.05 -1.24
C SER A 103 0.80 11.05 -0.94
N ASN A 104 2.02 11.37 -1.35
CA ASN A 104 3.18 10.57 -1.02
C ASN A 104 3.39 10.57 0.50
N GLY A 105 3.58 9.37 1.07
CA GLY A 105 3.69 9.21 2.51
C GLY A 105 2.35 9.01 3.21
N TYR A 106 1.27 8.73 2.47
CA TYR A 106 -0.02 8.40 3.08
C TYR A 106 0.08 7.11 3.88
N VAL A 107 -0.45 7.11 5.10
CA VAL A 107 -0.32 5.99 6.05
C VAL A 107 -1.67 5.31 6.28
N PHE A 108 -1.69 3.99 6.06
CA PHE A 108 -2.75 3.10 6.54
C PHE A 108 -2.28 2.50 7.86
N ALA A 109 -2.89 2.89 8.94
CA ALA A 109 -2.54 2.43 10.28
C ALA A 109 -3.61 1.53 10.88
#